data_13b8efb4a10bfe4654c5f3ae0357fcba
#
_entry.id   13b8efb4a10bfe4654c5f3ae0357fcba
#
_cell.length_a   1.000
_cell.length_b   1.000
_cell.length_c   1.000
_cell.angle_alpha   90.00
_cell.angle_beta   90.00
_cell.angle_gamma   90.00
#
_symmetry.space_group_name_H-M   'P 1'
#
loop_
_entity.id
_entity.type
_entity.pdbx_description
1 polymer ?
#
loop_
_entity_poly.entity_id
_entity_poly.type
_entity_poly.pdbx_seq_one_letter_code
_entity_poly.pdbx_strand_id
1 'polypeptide(L)'
;MRTRALLAAAALLAALTVHASPLPQLPDYQAVGSGTLRYFGLRIYDATLWSPRGVWSASGPFALELRYARSFDGAAIARRSIEEIRGQRDYPAATLARWEQRMRALFPDVNAGDRLIGVRMPGQGVAFYSGTRKLGQIEEDAFADAFFDIWLHPSTRVPDLRAQLLGAT
;
A
#
# COMPACT_ATOMS: atom_id res chain seq x y z
N MET A 1 -13.39 23.60 62.08
CA MET A 1 -13.59 22.49 61.10
C MET A 1 -13.16 23.00 59.74
N ARG A 2 -12.02 22.57 59.23
CA ARG A 2 -11.47 22.97 57.93
C ARG A 2 -11.57 21.76 56.96
N THR A 3 -12.49 21.84 56.02
CA THR A 3 -12.73 20.81 54.99
C THR A 3 -11.70 21.03 53.86
N ARG A 4 -10.76 20.08 53.68
CA ARG A 4 -9.82 20.03 52.60
C ARG A 4 -10.49 19.37 51.39
N ALA A 5 -10.74 20.12 50.32
CA ALA A 5 -11.14 19.58 49.03
C ALA A 5 -9.91 19.05 48.29
N LEU A 6 -9.90 17.75 48.04
CA LEU A 6 -8.91 17.07 47.19
C LEU A 6 -9.39 17.18 45.73
N LEU A 7 -8.73 17.99 44.95
CA LEU A 7 -8.87 18.04 43.49
C LEU A 7 -8.09 16.87 42.89
N ALA A 8 -8.79 15.86 42.44
CA ALA A 8 -8.21 14.76 41.65
C ALA A 8 -8.06 15.23 40.19
N ALA A 9 -6.82 15.53 39.78
CA ALA A 9 -6.50 15.76 38.38
C ALA A 9 -6.44 14.42 37.63
N ALA A 10 -7.47 14.12 36.83
CA ALA A 10 -7.44 12.99 35.91
C ALA A 10 -6.58 13.36 34.71
N ALA A 11 -5.35 12.82 34.64
CA ALA A 11 -4.49 12.90 33.47
C ALA A 11 -5.03 11.96 32.39
N LEU A 12 -5.60 12.54 31.35
CA LEU A 12 -6.03 11.81 30.14
C LEU A 12 -4.77 11.45 29.33
N LEU A 13 -4.26 10.21 29.51
CA LEU A 13 -3.22 9.67 28.62
C LEU A 13 -3.87 9.40 27.27
N ALA A 14 -3.67 10.29 26.31
CA ALA A 14 -3.91 10.00 24.90
C ALA A 14 -2.91 8.91 24.47
N ALA A 15 -3.37 7.69 24.32
CA ALA A 15 -2.59 6.62 23.73
C ALA A 15 -2.33 6.98 22.27
N LEU A 16 -1.12 7.48 21.98
CA LEU A 16 -0.61 7.57 20.62
C LEU A 16 -0.48 6.15 20.10
N THR A 17 -1.41 5.72 19.25
CA THR A 17 -1.27 4.48 18.50
C THR A 17 -0.14 4.67 17.50
N VAL A 18 1.07 4.32 17.91
CA VAL A 18 2.20 4.20 17.00
C VAL A 18 1.88 3.01 16.10
N HIS A 19 1.43 3.28 14.89
CA HIS A 19 1.28 2.25 13.88
C HIS A 19 2.68 1.75 13.55
N ALA A 20 2.94 0.48 13.89
CA ALA A 20 4.21 -0.15 13.59
C ALA A 20 4.44 -0.15 12.07
N SER A 21 5.69 0.10 11.65
CA SER A 21 6.11 0.01 10.24
C SER A 21 5.60 -1.30 9.58
N PRO A 22 5.27 -1.29 8.29
CA PRO A 22 4.77 -2.46 7.58
C PRO A 22 5.80 -3.60 7.53
N LEU A 23 7.07 -3.26 7.60
CA LEU A 23 8.19 -4.20 7.51
C LEU A 23 9.30 -3.84 8.53
N PRO A 24 9.92 -4.87 9.18
CA PRO A 24 11.00 -4.63 10.15
C PRO A 24 12.21 -3.86 9.59
N GLN A 25 12.49 -4.02 8.29
CA GLN A 25 13.59 -3.33 7.60
C GLN A 25 13.28 -1.87 7.23
N LEU A 26 12.07 -1.40 7.49
CA LEU A 26 11.63 -0.02 7.22
C LEU A 26 11.19 0.67 8.54
N PRO A 27 12.05 0.75 9.57
CA PRO A 27 11.64 1.17 10.92
C PRO A 27 11.11 2.61 10.96
N ASP A 28 11.60 3.49 10.07
CA ASP A 28 11.23 4.91 10.02
C ASP A 28 9.96 5.20 9.21
N TYR A 29 9.34 4.16 8.63
CA TYR A 29 8.12 4.33 7.84
C TYR A 29 6.92 4.50 8.77
N GLN A 30 6.12 5.51 8.48
CA GLN A 30 4.86 5.82 9.16
C GLN A 30 3.73 5.86 8.13
N ALA A 31 2.52 5.54 8.57
CA ALA A 31 1.36 5.59 7.70
C ALA A 31 1.08 7.05 7.28
N VAL A 32 0.97 7.27 5.97
CA VAL A 32 0.50 8.52 5.38
C VAL A 32 -1.02 8.57 5.43
N GLY A 33 -1.66 7.47 5.03
CA GLY A 33 -3.09 7.30 5.04
C GLY A 33 -3.50 5.87 4.70
N SER A 34 -4.77 5.56 4.91
CA SER A 34 -5.33 4.24 4.63
C SER A 34 -6.78 4.32 4.18
N GLY A 35 -7.21 3.33 3.41
CA GLY A 35 -8.58 3.24 2.94
C GLY A 35 -8.95 1.82 2.52
N THR A 36 -10.22 1.60 2.21
CA THR A 36 -10.75 0.31 1.79
C THR A 36 -11.20 0.33 0.35
N LEU A 37 -10.70 -0.60 -0.47
CA LEU A 37 -11.29 -0.84 -1.78
C LEU A 37 -12.53 -1.72 -1.65
N ARG A 38 -13.65 -1.22 -2.20
CA ARG A 38 -14.89 -1.99 -2.38
C ARG A 38 -15.22 -2.09 -3.87
N TYR A 39 -15.75 -3.24 -4.26
CA TYR A 39 -16.23 -3.47 -5.60
C TYR A 39 -17.63 -4.11 -5.51
N PHE A 40 -18.65 -3.46 -6.08
CA PHE A 40 -20.07 -3.85 -5.89
C PHE A 40 -20.45 -4.07 -4.42
N GLY A 41 -20.01 -3.18 -3.52
CA GLY A 41 -20.27 -3.29 -2.07
C GLY A 41 -19.38 -4.30 -1.33
N LEU A 42 -18.69 -5.20 -2.04
CA LEU A 42 -17.81 -6.19 -1.44
C LEU A 42 -16.45 -5.58 -1.11
N ARG A 43 -15.99 -5.76 0.13
CA ARG A 43 -14.64 -5.39 0.54
C ARG A 43 -13.62 -6.31 -0.13
N ILE A 44 -12.69 -5.71 -0.85
CA ILE A 44 -11.64 -6.43 -1.59
C ILE A 44 -10.35 -6.45 -0.76
N TYR A 45 -9.88 -5.28 -0.34
CA TYR A 45 -8.73 -5.12 0.55
C TYR A 45 -8.79 -3.78 1.28
N ASP A 46 -8.02 -3.69 2.35
CA ASP A 46 -7.58 -2.42 2.93
C ASP A 46 -6.19 -2.08 2.40
N ALA A 47 -6.01 -0.85 2.01
CA ALA A 47 -4.73 -0.32 1.56
C ALA A 47 -4.19 0.69 2.57
N THR A 48 -2.88 0.65 2.81
CA THR A 48 -2.17 1.64 3.62
C THR A 48 -0.92 2.09 2.87
N LEU A 49 -0.78 3.40 2.74
CA LEU A 49 0.43 4.03 2.20
C LEU A 49 1.37 4.37 3.36
N TRP A 50 2.62 3.95 3.22
CA TRP A 50 3.69 4.15 4.20
C TRP A 50 4.83 4.93 3.56
N SER A 51 5.42 5.86 4.28
CA SER A 51 6.61 6.56 3.81
C SER A 51 7.52 6.96 4.98
N PRO A 52 8.79 7.28 4.71
CA PRO A 52 9.67 7.78 5.76
C PRO A 52 9.05 8.98 6.47
N ARG A 53 8.92 8.89 7.78
CA ARG A 53 8.34 9.92 8.65
C ARG A 53 6.91 10.35 8.27
N GLY A 54 6.17 9.52 7.53
CA GLY A 54 4.81 9.84 7.09
C GLY A 54 4.70 10.92 6.01
N VAL A 55 5.79 11.28 5.36
CA VAL A 55 5.82 12.32 4.31
C VAL A 55 5.99 11.63 2.96
N TRP A 56 4.92 11.57 2.17
CA TRP A 56 4.94 10.95 0.86
C TRP A 56 5.37 11.92 -0.24
N SER A 57 6.12 11.37 -1.19
CA SER A 57 6.47 12.02 -2.46
C SER A 57 6.42 10.99 -3.58
N ALA A 58 5.88 11.36 -4.74
CA ALA A 58 5.76 10.47 -5.91
C ALA A 58 7.12 9.94 -6.40
N SER A 59 8.18 10.72 -6.28
CA SER A 59 9.54 10.36 -6.67
C SER A 59 10.38 9.75 -5.54
N GLY A 60 9.86 9.76 -4.31
CA GLY A 60 10.57 9.27 -3.13
C GLY A 60 10.37 7.78 -2.86
N PRO A 61 11.01 7.27 -1.80
CA PRO A 61 10.75 5.92 -1.31
C PRO A 61 9.43 5.87 -0.55
N PHE A 62 8.64 4.83 -0.77
CA PHE A 62 7.41 4.54 -0.03
C PHE A 62 7.05 3.05 -0.14
N ALA A 63 6.07 2.60 0.64
CA ALA A 63 5.49 1.28 0.52
C ALA A 63 3.97 1.37 0.47
N LEU A 64 3.36 0.50 -0.31
CA LEU A 64 1.92 0.30 -0.34
C LEU A 64 1.62 -1.12 0.15
N GLU A 65 0.87 -1.21 1.23
CA GLU A 65 0.39 -2.47 1.80
C GLU A 65 -1.06 -2.70 1.39
N LEU A 66 -1.37 -3.89 0.89
CA LEU A 66 -2.72 -4.37 0.64
C LEU A 66 -3.00 -5.55 1.57
N ARG A 67 -3.96 -5.39 2.48
CA ARG A 67 -4.48 -6.47 3.32
C ARG A 67 -5.76 -7.00 2.70
N TYR A 68 -5.70 -8.19 2.15
CA TYR A 68 -6.82 -8.78 1.44
C TYR A 68 -7.96 -9.17 2.39
N ALA A 69 -9.19 -8.92 1.98
CA ALA A 69 -10.40 -9.32 2.70
C ALA A 69 -11.00 -10.61 2.13
N ARG A 70 -10.47 -11.11 1.02
CA ARG A 70 -10.95 -12.28 0.27
C ARG A 70 -9.76 -13.01 -0.36
N SER A 71 -9.99 -14.25 -0.79
CA SER A 71 -8.99 -15.05 -1.52
C SER A 71 -8.92 -14.64 -2.99
N PHE A 72 -7.70 -14.58 -3.54
CA PHE A 72 -7.43 -14.35 -4.96
C PHE A 72 -6.21 -15.16 -5.39
N ASP A 73 -6.23 -15.63 -6.63
CA ASP A 73 -5.08 -16.25 -7.27
C ASP A 73 -4.02 -15.18 -7.59
N GLY A 74 -2.76 -15.45 -7.32
CA GLY A 74 -1.65 -14.55 -7.63
C GLY A 74 -1.58 -14.18 -9.10
N ALA A 75 -1.85 -15.13 -9.99
CA ALA A 75 -1.95 -14.88 -11.43
C ALA A 75 -3.10 -13.92 -11.80
N ALA A 76 -4.23 -13.98 -11.07
CA ALA A 76 -5.35 -13.08 -11.29
C ALA A 76 -5.00 -11.65 -10.79
N ILE A 77 -4.27 -11.54 -9.69
CA ILE A 77 -3.77 -10.25 -9.18
C ILE A 77 -2.84 -9.60 -10.22
N ALA A 78 -1.89 -10.37 -10.79
CA ALA A 78 -0.97 -9.89 -11.82
C ALA A 78 -1.71 -9.41 -13.07
N ARG A 79 -2.65 -10.21 -13.58
CA ARG A 79 -3.48 -9.84 -14.74
C ARG A 79 -4.28 -8.56 -14.49
N ARG A 80 -4.94 -8.46 -13.33
CA ARG A 80 -5.70 -7.27 -12.96
C ARG A 80 -4.82 -6.02 -12.89
N SER A 81 -3.61 -6.15 -12.33
CA SER A 81 -2.64 -5.05 -12.29
C SER A 81 -2.29 -4.54 -13.70
N ILE A 82 -2.09 -5.44 -14.67
CA ILE A 82 -1.83 -5.07 -16.07
C ILE A 82 -3.06 -4.39 -16.72
N GLU A 83 -4.27 -4.85 -16.43
CA GLU A 83 -5.50 -4.20 -16.93
C GLU A 83 -5.61 -2.75 -16.43
N GLU A 84 -5.29 -2.49 -15.16
CA GLU A 84 -5.29 -1.15 -14.59
C GLU A 84 -4.18 -0.27 -15.18
N ILE A 85 -2.95 -0.79 -15.32
CA ILE A 85 -1.83 -0.09 -15.95
C ILE A 85 -2.18 0.31 -17.38
N ARG A 86 -2.74 -0.62 -18.17
CA ARG A 86 -3.17 -0.35 -19.56
C ARG A 86 -4.25 0.73 -19.63
N GLY A 87 -5.11 0.82 -18.64
CA GLY A 87 -6.17 1.82 -18.57
C GLY A 87 -5.69 3.24 -18.27
N GLN A 88 -4.45 3.40 -17.84
CA GLN A 88 -3.91 4.71 -17.43
C GLN A 88 -2.96 5.31 -18.47
N ARG A 89 -2.15 4.49 -19.12
CA ARG A 89 -1.15 4.94 -20.09
C ARG A 89 -0.86 3.84 -21.11
N ASP A 90 -0.59 4.26 -22.33
CA ASP A 90 -0.15 3.36 -23.40
C ASP A 90 1.27 2.88 -23.15
N TYR A 91 1.44 1.57 -23.07
CA TYR A 91 2.72 0.89 -23.04
C TYR A 91 2.79 -0.12 -24.19
N PRO A 92 3.98 -0.41 -24.74
CA PRO A 92 4.14 -1.47 -25.74
C PRO A 92 3.62 -2.81 -25.21
N ALA A 93 2.92 -3.58 -26.05
CA ALA A 93 2.35 -4.87 -25.67
C ALA A 93 3.40 -5.83 -25.08
N ALA A 94 4.62 -5.83 -25.65
CA ALA A 94 5.72 -6.66 -25.15
C ALA A 94 6.17 -6.24 -23.75
N THR A 95 6.13 -4.96 -23.41
CA THR A 95 6.43 -4.46 -22.05
C THR A 95 5.39 -4.91 -21.06
N LEU A 96 4.10 -4.78 -21.39
CA LEU A 96 3.01 -5.24 -20.53
C LEU A 96 3.06 -6.75 -20.30
N ALA A 97 3.33 -7.55 -21.36
CA ALA A 97 3.47 -9.00 -21.25
C ALA A 97 4.64 -9.39 -20.34
N ARG A 98 5.79 -8.72 -20.46
CA ARG A 98 6.96 -8.95 -19.60
C ARG A 98 6.66 -8.61 -18.14
N TRP A 99 6.00 -7.50 -17.87
CA TRP A 99 5.61 -7.10 -16.51
C TRP A 99 4.60 -8.08 -15.90
N GLU A 100 3.61 -8.53 -16.67
CA GLU A 100 2.67 -9.55 -16.21
C GLU A 100 3.39 -10.83 -15.82
N GLN A 101 4.29 -11.32 -16.69
CA GLN A 101 5.06 -12.54 -16.44
C GLN A 101 5.90 -12.42 -15.14
N ARG A 102 6.54 -11.27 -14.92
CA ARG A 102 7.33 -11.01 -13.71
C ARG A 102 6.44 -11.01 -12.46
N MET A 103 5.30 -10.33 -12.50
CA MET A 103 4.35 -10.33 -11.38
C MET A 103 3.79 -11.73 -11.10
N ARG A 104 3.43 -12.49 -12.14
CA ARG A 104 2.93 -13.88 -11.98
C ARG A 104 3.96 -14.81 -11.36
N ALA A 105 5.24 -14.58 -11.59
CA ALA A 105 6.31 -15.36 -10.97
C ALA A 105 6.53 -14.99 -9.49
N LEU A 106 6.12 -13.79 -9.06
CA LEU A 106 6.34 -13.29 -7.70
C LEU A 106 5.11 -13.41 -6.82
N PHE A 107 3.91 -13.13 -7.34
CA PHE A 107 2.70 -13.03 -6.52
C PHE A 107 2.14 -14.41 -6.14
N PRO A 108 2.06 -14.71 -4.85
CA PRO A 108 1.39 -15.92 -4.38
C PRO A 108 -0.13 -15.76 -4.45
N ASP A 109 -0.84 -16.88 -4.34
CA ASP A 109 -2.23 -16.85 -3.97
C ASP A 109 -2.38 -16.23 -2.57
N VAL A 110 -3.45 -15.48 -2.37
CA VAL A 110 -3.74 -14.81 -1.09
C VAL A 110 -5.08 -15.27 -0.55
N ASN A 111 -5.20 -15.26 0.77
CA ASN A 111 -6.43 -15.49 1.51
C ASN A 111 -6.83 -14.24 2.29
N ALA A 112 -8.04 -14.25 2.84
CA ALA A 112 -8.48 -13.18 3.74
C ALA A 112 -7.49 -13.03 4.90
N GLY A 113 -7.02 -11.79 5.14
CA GLY A 113 -6.02 -11.47 6.16
C GLY A 113 -4.58 -11.39 5.65
N ASP A 114 -4.27 -12.01 4.50
CA ASP A 114 -2.93 -11.95 3.91
C ASP A 114 -2.59 -10.53 3.44
N ARG A 115 -1.28 -10.21 3.49
CA ARG A 115 -0.76 -8.91 3.10
C ARG A 115 0.22 -9.06 1.94
N LEU A 116 0.00 -8.30 0.87
CA LEU A 116 1.02 -8.02 -0.13
C LEU A 116 1.51 -6.58 0.05
N ILE A 117 2.83 -6.39 0.02
CA ILE A 117 3.47 -5.10 0.20
C ILE A 117 4.41 -4.87 -0.97
N GLY A 118 4.22 -3.76 -1.68
CA GLY A 118 5.16 -3.25 -2.67
C GLY A 118 5.97 -2.10 -2.07
N VAL A 119 7.28 -2.21 -2.09
CA VAL A 119 8.21 -1.17 -1.62
C VAL A 119 8.86 -0.51 -2.81
N ARG A 120 8.56 0.78 -3.04
CA ARG A 120 9.25 1.59 -4.04
C ARG A 120 10.62 2.00 -3.53
N MET A 121 11.64 1.70 -4.31
CA MET A 121 13.01 2.15 -4.09
C MET A 121 13.48 2.88 -5.35
N PRO A 122 13.59 4.23 -5.31
CA PRO A 122 14.02 5.01 -6.47
C PRO A 122 15.34 4.49 -7.04
N GLY A 123 15.39 4.27 -8.36
CA GLY A 123 16.54 3.68 -9.05
C GLY A 123 16.66 2.16 -8.94
N GLN A 124 15.75 1.49 -8.21
CA GLN A 124 15.78 0.05 -7.97
C GLN A 124 14.42 -0.64 -8.22
N GLY A 125 13.43 0.10 -8.69
CA GLY A 125 12.10 -0.44 -8.98
C GLY A 125 11.28 -0.76 -7.73
N VAL A 126 10.70 -1.96 -7.67
CA VAL A 126 9.80 -2.40 -6.59
C VAL A 126 10.23 -3.73 -6.02
N ALA A 127 10.40 -3.79 -4.69
CA ALA A 127 10.51 -5.04 -3.95
C ALA A 127 9.14 -5.45 -3.42
N PHE A 128 8.78 -6.73 -3.56
CA PHE A 128 7.51 -7.29 -3.11
C PHE A 128 7.68 -8.22 -1.93
N TYR A 129 6.70 -8.17 -1.01
CA TYR A 129 6.67 -8.98 0.20
C TYR A 129 5.28 -9.57 0.43
N SER A 130 5.23 -10.78 0.98
CA SER A 130 4.04 -11.40 1.57
C SER A 130 4.21 -11.42 3.08
N GLY A 131 3.43 -10.62 3.81
CA GLY A 131 3.72 -10.34 5.21
C GLY A 131 5.13 -9.74 5.36
N THR A 132 6.02 -10.42 6.07
CA THR A 132 7.44 -10.01 6.22
C THR A 132 8.39 -10.74 5.27
N ARG A 133 7.91 -11.74 4.52
CA ARG A 133 8.73 -12.56 3.63
C ARG A 133 8.92 -11.86 2.27
N LYS A 134 10.15 -11.62 1.87
CA LYS A 134 10.47 -11.08 0.53
C LYS A 134 10.11 -12.12 -0.53
N LEU A 135 9.34 -11.69 -1.54
CA LEU A 135 8.97 -12.49 -2.70
C LEU A 135 9.98 -12.33 -3.84
N GLY A 136 10.49 -11.13 -4.03
CA GLY A 136 11.43 -10.75 -5.07
C GLY A 136 11.34 -9.28 -5.42
N GLN A 137 11.88 -8.92 -6.58
CA GLN A 137 12.01 -7.53 -7.02
C GLN A 137 11.87 -7.41 -8.53
N ILE A 138 11.26 -6.33 -8.99
CA ILE A 138 11.27 -5.90 -10.39
C ILE A 138 12.07 -4.62 -10.47
N GLU A 139 13.31 -4.72 -10.95
CA GLU A 139 14.31 -3.64 -10.96
C GLU A 139 14.13 -2.74 -12.19
N GLU A 140 12.98 -2.09 -12.28
CA GLU A 140 12.62 -1.22 -13.39
C GLU A 140 11.76 -0.05 -12.86
N ASP A 141 12.27 1.18 -12.90
CA ASP A 141 11.54 2.34 -12.39
C ASP A 141 10.28 2.65 -13.20
N ALA A 142 10.30 2.39 -14.50
CA ALA A 142 9.10 2.53 -15.33
C ALA A 142 7.98 1.58 -14.91
N PHE A 143 8.33 0.36 -14.48
CA PHE A 143 7.36 -0.55 -13.86
C PHE A 143 6.86 -0.01 -12.52
N ALA A 144 7.77 0.50 -11.68
CA ALA A 144 7.40 1.07 -10.39
C ALA A 144 6.38 2.20 -10.54
N ASP A 145 6.63 3.13 -11.45
CA ASP A 145 5.72 4.24 -11.74
C ASP A 145 4.36 3.70 -12.21
N ALA A 146 4.34 2.82 -13.21
CA ALA A 146 3.11 2.25 -13.76
C ALA A 146 2.30 1.46 -12.71
N PHE A 147 2.98 0.69 -11.86
CA PHE A 147 2.34 -0.14 -10.84
C PHE A 147 1.71 0.71 -9.74
N PHE A 148 2.43 1.67 -9.16
CA PHE A 148 1.88 2.49 -8.09
C PHE A 148 0.88 3.54 -8.58
N ASP A 149 0.96 3.94 -9.85
CA ASP A 149 -0.02 4.79 -10.51
C ASP A 149 -1.44 4.18 -10.51
N ILE A 150 -1.57 2.86 -10.38
CA ILE A 150 -2.87 2.20 -10.19
C ILE A 150 -3.68 2.89 -9.07
N TRP A 151 -3.02 3.26 -7.96
CA TRP A 151 -3.67 3.90 -6.80
C TRP A 151 -3.37 5.39 -6.65
N LEU A 152 -2.17 5.83 -7.05
CA LEU A 152 -1.63 7.13 -6.67
C LEU A 152 -1.68 8.18 -7.78
N HIS A 153 -1.91 7.78 -9.05
CA HIS A 153 -2.06 8.73 -10.15
C HIS A 153 -3.31 9.62 -9.95
N PRO A 154 -3.24 10.94 -10.28
CA PRO A 154 -4.41 11.81 -10.21
C PRO A 154 -5.63 11.32 -11.01
N SER A 155 -5.41 10.57 -12.10
CA SER A 155 -6.46 9.98 -12.95
C SER A 155 -6.77 8.51 -12.61
N THR A 156 -6.43 8.03 -11.42
CA THR A 156 -6.74 6.66 -10.99
C THR A 156 -8.25 6.38 -11.06
N ARG A 157 -8.62 5.12 -11.30
CA ARG A 157 -10.02 4.67 -11.26
C ARG A 157 -10.60 4.57 -9.85
N VAL A 158 -9.77 4.79 -8.82
CA VAL A 158 -10.15 4.73 -7.40
C VAL A 158 -9.84 6.05 -6.69
N PRO A 159 -10.41 7.18 -7.14
CA PRO A 159 -10.06 8.52 -6.63
C PRO A 159 -10.31 8.68 -5.12
N ASP A 160 -11.38 8.08 -4.59
CA ASP A 160 -11.70 8.15 -3.16
C ASP A 160 -10.64 7.41 -2.32
N LEU A 161 -10.21 6.23 -2.79
CA LEU A 161 -9.14 5.50 -2.13
C LEU A 161 -7.80 6.26 -2.21
N ARG A 162 -7.50 6.87 -3.36
CA ARG A 162 -6.33 7.75 -3.50
C ARG A 162 -6.34 8.88 -2.48
N ALA A 163 -7.46 9.57 -2.33
CA ALA A 163 -7.59 10.66 -1.36
C ALA A 163 -7.30 10.17 0.06
N GLN A 164 -7.88 9.04 0.47
CA GLN A 164 -7.63 8.42 1.77
C GLN A 164 -6.17 8.03 1.96
N LEU A 165 -5.54 7.43 0.95
CA LEU A 165 -4.11 7.04 1.00
C LEU A 165 -3.18 8.26 1.15
N LEU A 166 -3.54 9.38 0.56
CA LEU A 166 -2.77 10.64 0.65
C LEU A 166 -3.10 11.46 1.90
N GLY A 167 -3.90 10.92 2.83
CA GLY A 167 -4.23 11.58 4.09
C GLY A 167 -5.27 12.69 3.96
N ALA A 168 -5.99 12.79 2.83
CA ALA A 168 -7.13 13.66 2.72
C ALA A 168 -8.32 13.00 3.45
N THR A 169 -8.80 13.65 4.50
CA THR A 169 -9.99 13.27 5.28
C THR A 169 -11.22 13.99 4.72
#